data_00da829f17987b2e70f48dee323e5e32
#
_entry.id   00da829f17987b2e70f48dee323e5e32
#
_cell.length_a   1.000
_cell.length_b   1.000
_cell.length_c   1.000
_cell.angle_alpha   90.00
_cell.angle_beta   90.00
_cell.angle_gamma   90.00
#
_symmetry.space_group_name_H-M   'P 1'
#
loop_
_entity.id
_entity.type
_entity.pdbx_description
1 polymer ?
#
loop_
_entity_poly.entity_id
_entity_poly.type
_entity_poly.pdbx_seq_one_letter_code
_entity_poly.pdbx_strand_id
1 'polypeptide(L)'
;RTSTARQLGIYKLPCGAKNGLYLQHFSLAKKDAAPAFTYSTETKGTPGDYYVSLTGPSVPVTAQEEWQLAFSLNKQPNAETRIFLYFDWNQDGLFEQTYELAGARDITHALLIPQGHQEGFCRFRLRITDNDLTMADDDVEGEIVDGTFSYTPTPTRILPPQTSAQGQHIYDLRGIRHPEAPEGIFIVDGTLR
;
A
#
# COMPACT_ATOMS: atom_id res chain seq x y z
N ARG A 1 16.76 -21.14 2.77
CA ARG A 1 15.43 -21.75 2.50
C ARG A 1 14.38 -20.68 2.74
N THR A 2 13.69 -20.23 1.70
CA THR A 2 12.50 -19.38 1.82
C THR A 2 11.46 -20.17 2.61
N SER A 3 10.90 -19.60 3.66
CA SER A 3 9.90 -20.31 4.45
C SER A 3 8.64 -20.56 3.60
N THR A 4 7.99 -21.69 3.82
CA THR A 4 6.74 -22.03 3.13
C THR A 4 5.65 -20.96 3.35
N ALA A 5 5.64 -20.33 4.52
CA ALA A 5 4.74 -19.23 4.86
C ALA A 5 4.95 -18.04 3.92
N ARG A 6 6.19 -17.69 3.63
CA ARG A 6 6.56 -16.61 2.72
C ARG A 6 6.12 -16.89 1.28
N GLN A 7 6.24 -18.12 0.82
CA GLN A 7 5.81 -18.54 -0.52
C GLN A 7 4.29 -18.51 -0.70
N LEU A 8 3.55 -18.62 0.40
CA LEU A 8 2.08 -18.59 0.41
C LEU A 8 1.51 -17.21 0.75
N GLY A 9 2.36 -16.19 0.94
CA GLY A 9 1.94 -14.86 1.39
C GLY A 9 1.35 -14.85 2.81
N ILE A 10 1.72 -15.82 3.63
CA ILE A 10 1.28 -15.91 5.03
C ILE A 10 2.28 -15.17 5.90
N TYR A 11 1.80 -14.16 6.60
CA TYR A 11 2.62 -13.40 7.55
C TYR A 11 2.76 -14.15 8.87
N LYS A 12 3.97 -14.15 9.41
CA LYS A 12 4.22 -14.68 10.75
C LYS A 12 3.48 -13.80 11.77
N LEU A 13 2.77 -14.43 12.69
CA LEU A 13 2.20 -13.76 13.85
C LEU A 13 3.15 -13.96 15.03
N PRO A 14 3.81 -12.88 15.50
CA PRO A 14 4.66 -12.96 16.68
C PRO A 14 3.84 -13.11 17.97
N CYS A 15 4.51 -13.49 19.05
CA CYS A 15 3.87 -13.60 20.36
C CYS A 15 3.40 -12.24 20.87
N GLY A 16 2.27 -12.22 21.53
CA GLY A 16 1.65 -11.01 22.06
C GLY A 16 2.12 -10.59 23.44
N ALA A 17 1.65 -9.45 23.89
CA ALA A 17 2.16 -8.71 25.04
C ALA A 17 1.40 -8.81 26.33
N LYS A 18 2.11 -8.39 27.40
CA LYS A 18 1.60 -8.31 28.76
C LYS A 18 1.53 -6.88 29.34
N ASN A 19 2.00 -5.86 28.62
CA ASN A 19 2.14 -4.50 29.14
C ASN A 19 0.81 -3.77 29.38
N GLY A 20 -0.30 -4.30 28.89
CA GLY A 20 -1.62 -3.72 29.07
C GLY A 20 -1.92 -2.49 28.19
N LEU A 21 -1.04 -2.15 27.26
CA LEU A 21 -1.32 -1.21 26.19
C LEU A 21 -2.00 -1.94 25.03
N TYR A 22 -3.02 -1.29 24.45
CA TYR A 22 -3.68 -1.81 23.24
C TYR A 22 -4.30 -0.68 22.43
N LEU A 23 -4.52 -0.96 21.17
CA LEU A 23 -5.23 -0.06 20.26
C LEU A 23 -6.71 -0.01 20.66
N GLN A 24 -7.19 1.16 21.09
CA GLN A 24 -8.59 1.38 21.43
C GLN A 24 -9.39 1.90 20.24
N HIS A 25 -8.79 2.76 19.44
CA HIS A 25 -9.43 3.31 18.25
C HIS A 25 -8.44 3.39 17.10
N PHE A 26 -8.94 3.12 15.88
CA PHE A 26 -8.24 3.33 14.63
C PHE A 26 -9.18 3.94 13.60
N SER A 27 -8.69 4.89 12.85
CA SER A 27 -9.39 5.39 11.68
C SER A 27 -8.45 5.58 10.50
N LEU A 28 -8.98 5.34 9.32
CA LEU A 28 -8.32 5.53 8.05
C LEU A 28 -9.17 6.45 7.19
N ALA A 29 -8.64 7.59 6.82
CA ALA A 29 -9.30 8.59 6.01
C ALA A 29 -8.40 9.02 4.84
N LYS A 30 -9.00 9.30 3.70
CA LYS A 30 -8.33 10.08 2.67
C LYS A 30 -8.18 11.51 3.19
N LYS A 31 -7.10 12.19 2.86
CA LYS A 31 -6.86 13.57 3.28
C LYS A 31 -8.08 14.45 3.01
N ASP A 32 -8.45 15.22 4.01
CA ASP A 32 -9.59 16.14 3.98
C ASP A 32 -10.98 15.48 3.73
N ALA A 33 -11.08 14.17 3.99
CA ALA A 33 -12.32 13.41 3.84
C ALA A 33 -12.76 12.76 5.16
N ALA A 34 -14.02 12.32 5.21
CA ALA A 34 -14.51 11.48 6.31
C ALA A 34 -13.78 10.13 6.33
N PRO A 35 -13.67 9.48 7.50
CA PRO A 35 -13.06 8.16 7.60
C PRO A 35 -13.75 7.14 6.68
N ALA A 36 -12.93 6.47 5.86
CA ALA A 36 -13.37 5.35 5.05
C ALA A 36 -13.47 4.05 5.86
N PHE A 37 -12.73 3.97 6.96
CA PHE A 37 -12.76 2.85 7.88
C PHE A 37 -12.53 3.34 9.32
N THR A 38 -13.24 2.75 10.28
CA THR A 38 -13.03 2.95 11.70
C THR A 38 -13.11 1.63 12.46
N TYR A 39 -12.32 1.53 13.51
CA TYR A 39 -12.35 0.44 14.46
C TYR A 39 -12.33 1.01 15.87
N SER A 40 -13.07 0.42 16.78
CA SER A 40 -13.06 0.77 18.21
C SER A 40 -13.26 -0.46 19.06
N THR A 41 -12.57 -0.53 20.19
CA THR A 41 -12.72 -1.58 21.17
C THR A 41 -12.49 -1.06 22.59
N GLU A 42 -13.15 -1.65 23.55
CA GLU A 42 -12.90 -1.42 24.98
C GLU A 42 -12.02 -2.50 25.59
N THR A 43 -11.61 -3.49 24.84
CA THR A 43 -10.82 -4.63 25.29
C THR A 43 -9.58 -4.81 24.42
N LYS A 44 -8.55 -5.40 25.02
CA LYS A 44 -7.36 -5.89 24.28
C LYS A 44 -7.78 -6.83 23.15
N GLY A 45 -6.90 -7.03 22.20
CA GLY A 45 -7.01 -8.10 21.21
C GLY A 45 -7.29 -9.47 21.82
N THR A 46 -7.39 -10.50 21.01
CA THR A 46 -7.77 -11.85 21.45
C THR A 46 -6.99 -12.26 22.70
N PRO A 47 -7.66 -12.71 23.78
CA PRO A 47 -6.98 -13.12 25.00
C PRO A 47 -5.87 -14.15 24.70
N GLY A 48 -4.66 -13.83 25.13
CA GLY A 48 -3.45 -14.64 24.93
C GLY A 48 -2.59 -14.20 23.74
N ASP A 49 -3.15 -13.57 22.70
CA ASP A 49 -2.43 -13.28 21.48
C ASP A 49 -2.07 -11.80 21.30
N TYR A 50 -2.81 -10.91 21.99
CA TYR A 50 -2.70 -9.45 21.78
C TYR A 50 -2.67 -9.07 20.30
N TYR A 51 -3.49 -9.78 19.54
CA TYR A 51 -3.60 -9.63 18.11
C TYR A 51 -4.96 -9.06 17.72
N VAL A 52 -4.94 -8.05 16.90
CA VAL A 52 -6.14 -7.45 16.29
C VAL A 52 -6.05 -7.58 14.79
N SER A 53 -7.05 -8.21 14.21
CA SER A 53 -7.20 -8.23 12.76
C SER A 53 -8.27 -7.23 12.34
N LEU A 54 -7.85 -6.19 11.65
CA LEU A 54 -8.76 -5.21 11.04
C LEU A 54 -9.27 -5.77 9.70
N THR A 55 -9.80 -6.99 9.75
CA THR A 55 -10.40 -7.69 8.61
C THR A 55 -11.83 -7.19 8.42
N GLY A 56 -11.96 -6.00 7.88
CA GLY A 56 -13.17 -5.52 7.26
C GLY A 56 -13.03 -5.59 5.73
N PRO A 57 -13.95 -5.05 4.96
CA PRO A 57 -13.71 -4.82 3.56
C PRO A 57 -12.45 -3.98 3.43
N SER A 58 -11.48 -4.46 2.65
CA SER A 58 -10.25 -3.72 2.38
C SER A 58 -10.58 -2.33 1.86
N VAL A 59 -9.96 -1.32 2.46
CA VAL A 59 -10.17 0.05 2.01
C VAL A 59 -9.49 0.24 0.66
N PRO A 60 -10.21 0.68 -0.38
CA PRO A 60 -9.60 0.95 -1.67
C PRO A 60 -8.72 2.20 -1.59
N VAL A 61 -7.47 2.06 -2.01
CA VAL A 61 -6.50 3.15 -2.09
C VAL A 61 -5.88 3.19 -3.48
N THR A 62 -5.64 4.39 -3.99
CA THR A 62 -4.99 4.57 -5.30
C THR A 62 -3.59 5.16 -5.09
N ALA A 63 -2.64 4.72 -5.90
CA ALA A 63 -1.29 5.27 -5.89
C ALA A 63 -1.29 6.80 -5.97
N GLN A 64 -0.40 7.45 -5.23
CA GLN A 64 -0.23 8.90 -5.10
C GLN A 64 -1.35 9.64 -4.34
N GLU A 65 -2.33 8.94 -3.79
CA GLU A 65 -3.29 9.55 -2.87
C GLU A 65 -2.65 9.79 -1.50
N GLU A 66 -3.04 10.90 -0.87
CA GLU A 66 -2.67 11.19 0.51
C GLU A 66 -3.77 10.69 1.46
N TRP A 67 -3.36 9.87 2.40
CA TRP A 67 -4.22 9.29 3.43
C TRP A 67 -3.72 9.66 4.82
N GLN A 68 -4.59 9.52 5.80
CA GLN A 68 -4.30 9.74 7.21
C GLN A 68 -4.74 8.52 8.01
N LEU A 69 -3.81 7.98 8.79
CA LEU A 69 -4.05 6.95 9.77
C LEU A 69 -4.05 7.61 11.15
N ALA A 70 -5.13 7.44 11.90
CA ALA A 70 -5.20 7.92 13.29
C ALA A 70 -5.42 6.75 14.24
N PHE A 71 -4.62 6.72 15.29
CA PHE A 71 -4.59 5.68 16.31
C PHE A 71 -4.82 6.30 17.68
N SER A 72 -5.64 5.68 18.51
CA SER A 72 -5.74 6.02 19.92
C SER A 72 -5.51 4.77 20.77
N LEU A 73 -4.57 4.85 21.72
CA LEU A 73 -4.30 3.80 22.67
C LEU A 73 -5.24 3.93 23.87
N ASN A 74 -5.47 2.84 24.58
CA ASN A 74 -6.32 2.82 25.79
C ASN A 74 -5.80 3.71 26.93
N LYS A 75 -4.51 4.00 26.94
CA LYS A 75 -3.85 4.88 27.92
C LYS A 75 -2.58 5.50 27.34
N GLN A 76 -2.04 6.51 28.01
CA GLN A 76 -0.75 7.10 27.66
C GLN A 76 0.35 6.02 27.75
N PRO A 77 1.17 5.81 26.70
CA PRO A 77 2.33 4.95 26.77
C PRO A 77 3.42 5.52 27.69
N ASN A 78 4.30 4.68 28.17
CA ASN A 78 5.48 5.09 28.93
C ASN A 78 6.63 5.50 27.99
N ALA A 79 7.75 5.95 28.55
CA ALA A 79 8.90 6.41 27.76
C ALA A 79 9.63 5.26 27.01
N GLU A 80 9.41 4.03 27.41
CA GLU A 80 10.04 2.84 26.81
C GLU A 80 9.17 2.26 25.67
N THR A 81 7.91 2.68 25.59
CA THR A 81 6.99 2.17 24.57
C THR A 81 7.40 2.65 23.19
N ARG A 82 7.52 1.71 22.29
CA ARG A 82 7.82 1.91 20.86
C ARG A 82 6.60 1.53 20.04
N ILE A 83 6.33 2.31 19.02
CA ILE A 83 5.19 2.09 18.13
C ILE A 83 5.71 2.10 16.71
N PHE A 84 5.52 1.00 16.01
CA PHE A 84 6.00 0.82 14.64
C PHE A 84 4.84 0.53 13.70
N LEU A 85 4.89 1.12 12.51
CA LEU A 85 3.96 0.88 11.43
C LEU A 85 4.73 0.37 10.22
N TYR A 86 4.34 -0.80 9.75
CA TYR A 86 4.98 -1.52 8.65
C TYR A 86 4.02 -1.69 7.49
N PHE A 87 4.53 -1.66 6.25
CA PHE A 87 3.76 -1.90 5.04
C PHE A 87 4.45 -2.91 4.13
N ASP A 88 3.66 -3.80 3.56
CA ASP A 88 4.01 -4.69 2.45
C ASP A 88 3.23 -4.24 1.22
N TRP A 89 3.85 -3.39 0.40
CA TRP A 89 3.23 -2.86 -0.82
C TRP A 89 3.41 -3.77 -2.02
N ASN A 90 4.51 -4.53 -2.06
CA ASN A 90 4.84 -5.43 -3.17
C ASN A 90 4.18 -6.81 -3.04
N GLN A 91 3.48 -7.08 -1.93
CA GLN A 91 2.67 -8.27 -1.67
C GLN A 91 3.49 -9.58 -1.64
N ASP A 92 4.78 -9.50 -1.29
CA ASP A 92 5.66 -10.68 -1.23
C ASP A 92 5.69 -11.35 0.16
N GLY A 93 4.95 -10.79 1.12
CA GLY A 93 4.88 -11.28 2.50
C GLY A 93 5.97 -10.72 3.41
N LEU A 94 6.71 -9.72 2.95
CA LEU A 94 7.68 -8.96 3.73
C LEU A 94 7.25 -7.51 3.82
N PHE A 95 7.51 -6.91 4.97
CA PHE A 95 7.26 -5.49 5.17
C PHE A 95 8.51 -4.70 4.76
N GLU A 96 8.47 -4.04 3.60
CA GLU A 96 9.59 -3.27 3.07
C GLU A 96 9.64 -1.82 3.57
N GLN A 97 8.51 -1.29 4.06
CA GLN A 97 8.44 0.08 4.55
C GLN A 97 8.10 0.11 6.04
N THR A 98 8.85 0.89 6.81
CA THR A 98 8.69 0.98 8.26
C THR A 98 8.70 2.44 8.71
N TYR A 99 7.79 2.77 9.62
CA TYR A 99 7.76 4.03 10.34
C TYR A 99 7.80 3.77 11.84
N GLU A 100 8.67 4.46 12.55
CA GLU A 100 8.59 4.57 14.01
C GLU A 100 7.73 5.79 14.33
N LEU A 101 6.68 5.59 15.08
CA LEU A 101 5.73 6.63 15.45
C LEU A 101 6.04 7.18 16.83
N ALA A 102 5.64 8.43 17.09
CA ALA A 102 5.80 9.04 18.41
C ALA A 102 5.06 8.24 19.49
N GLY A 103 5.69 8.08 20.66
CA GLY A 103 5.10 7.42 21.82
C GLY A 103 4.03 8.29 22.50
N ALA A 104 2.89 8.46 21.84
CA ALA A 104 1.75 9.24 22.33
C ALA A 104 0.49 8.37 22.39
N ARG A 105 -0.49 8.79 23.21
CA ARG A 105 -1.78 8.10 23.27
C ARG A 105 -2.55 8.24 21.96
N ASP A 106 -2.59 9.44 21.43
CA ASP A 106 -3.29 9.78 20.19
C ASP A 106 -2.25 10.14 19.13
N ILE A 107 -2.23 9.39 18.04
CA ILE A 107 -1.21 9.47 17.00
C ILE A 107 -1.91 9.65 15.67
N THR A 108 -1.39 10.55 14.86
CA THR A 108 -1.80 10.72 13.49
C THR A 108 -0.59 10.58 12.58
N HIS A 109 -0.69 9.72 11.57
CA HIS A 109 0.34 9.49 10.58
C HIS A 109 -0.19 9.78 9.17
N ALA A 110 0.48 10.70 8.47
CA ALA A 110 0.19 10.96 7.05
C ALA A 110 0.87 9.91 6.19
N LEU A 111 0.11 9.31 5.29
CA LEU A 111 0.56 8.24 4.41
C LEU A 111 0.34 8.66 2.96
N LEU A 112 1.41 8.80 2.20
CA LEU A 112 1.34 8.88 0.75
C LEU A 112 1.37 7.45 0.19
N ILE A 113 0.33 7.07 -0.55
CA ILE A 113 0.26 5.75 -1.18
C ILE A 113 1.32 5.67 -2.26
N PRO A 114 2.28 4.74 -2.18
CA PRO A 114 3.37 4.64 -3.14
C PRO A 114 2.88 4.25 -4.52
N GLN A 115 3.69 4.54 -5.53
CA GLN A 115 3.43 4.11 -6.91
C GLN A 115 4.37 2.97 -7.31
N GLY A 116 4.07 2.31 -8.44
CA GLY A 116 4.96 1.30 -9.02
C GLY A 116 4.75 -0.12 -8.50
N HIS A 117 3.73 -0.33 -7.68
CA HIS A 117 3.34 -1.67 -7.21
C HIS A 117 2.20 -2.25 -8.07
N GLN A 118 2.02 -3.56 -7.98
CA GLN A 118 0.94 -4.26 -8.68
C GLN A 118 -0.39 -4.06 -7.96
N GLU A 119 -1.49 -4.07 -8.71
CA GLU A 119 -2.82 -4.10 -8.14
C GLU A 119 -3.02 -5.33 -7.25
N GLY A 120 -3.65 -5.14 -6.09
CA GLY A 120 -3.91 -6.24 -5.16
C GLY A 120 -4.06 -5.81 -3.71
N PHE A 121 -3.91 -6.78 -2.80
CA PHE A 121 -4.08 -6.55 -1.37
C PHE A 121 -2.73 -6.32 -0.69
N CYS A 122 -2.46 -5.08 -0.35
CA CYS A 122 -1.30 -4.68 0.44
C CYS A 122 -1.62 -4.77 1.92
N ARG A 123 -0.68 -5.21 2.73
CA ARG A 123 -0.86 -5.32 4.17
C ARG A 123 -0.10 -4.24 4.92
N PHE A 124 -0.69 -3.78 6.02
CA PHE A 124 0.03 -3.04 7.04
C PHE A 124 -0.01 -3.79 8.38
N ARG A 125 1.00 -3.54 9.22
CA ARG A 125 1.09 -4.03 10.60
C ARG A 125 1.47 -2.89 11.52
N LEU A 126 0.68 -2.70 12.58
CA LEU A 126 1.04 -1.85 13.70
C LEU A 126 1.57 -2.74 14.84
N ARG A 127 2.71 -2.35 15.42
CA ARG A 127 3.27 -2.98 16.61
C ARG A 127 3.35 -1.95 17.74
N ILE A 128 2.84 -2.32 18.90
CA ILE A 128 2.91 -1.51 20.13
C ILE A 128 3.65 -2.35 21.17
N THR A 129 4.88 -1.98 21.51
CA THR A 129 5.76 -2.79 22.35
C THR A 129 6.62 -1.93 23.27
N ASP A 130 7.08 -2.51 24.39
CA ASP A 130 8.09 -1.90 25.28
C ASP A 130 9.50 -2.47 24.98
N ASN A 131 9.68 -3.18 23.88
CA ASN A 131 10.93 -3.78 23.46
C ASN A 131 11.40 -3.21 22.13
N ASP A 132 12.69 -3.28 21.88
CA ASP A 132 13.22 -2.95 20.57
C ASP A 132 12.78 -3.98 19.52
N LEU A 133 12.39 -3.48 18.37
CA LEU A 133 12.01 -4.27 17.20
C LEU A 133 12.98 -3.99 16.07
N THR A 134 13.49 -5.03 15.45
CA THR A 134 14.28 -4.90 14.21
C THR A 134 13.44 -5.26 12.99
N MET A 135 12.45 -6.14 13.16
CA MET A 135 11.57 -6.62 12.08
C MET A 135 10.11 -6.68 12.55
N ALA A 136 9.19 -6.61 11.61
CA ALA A 136 7.75 -6.64 11.87
C ALA A 136 7.25 -7.92 12.55
N ASP A 137 7.94 -9.02 12.36
CA ASP A 137 7.61 -10.37 12.87
C ASP A 137 8.55 -10.85 13.96
N ASP A 138 9.26 -9.95 14.63
CA ASP A 138 10.05 -10.30 15.81
C ASP A 138 9.13 -10.79 16.95
N ASP A 139 9.54 -11.86 17.61
CA ASP A 139 8.84 -12.44 18.75
C ASP A 139 9.13 -11.64 20.02
N VAL A 140 8.56 -10.45 20.11
CA VAL A 140 8.63 -9.58 21.31
C VAL A 140 7.23 -9.26 21.82
N GLU A 141 7.14 -8.99 23.11
CA GLU A 141 5.88 -8.62 23.74
C GLU A 141 5.35 -7.30 23.14
N GLY A 142 4.04 -7.22 22.95
CA GLY A 142 3.39 -6.05 22.40
C GLY A 142 2.11 -6.41 21.65
N GLU A 143 1.24 -5.44 21.42
CA GLU A 143 0.08 -5.67 20.57
C GLU A 143 0.46 -5.63 19.09
N ILE A 144 -0.20 -6.49 18.33
CA ILE A 144 -0.07 -6.62 16.90
C ILE A 144 -1.42 -6.29 16.28
N VAL A 145 -1.44 -5.35 15.36
CA VAL A 145 -2.64 -5.00 14.60
C VAL A 145 -2.34 -5.13 13.11
N ASP A 146 -3.01 -6.04 12.45
CA ASP A 146 -2.89 -6.24 11.00
C ASP A 146 -4.12 -5.69 10.27
N GLY A 147 -3.90 -4.99 9.19
CA GLY A 147 -4.95 -4.52 8.29
C GLY A 147 -4.55 -4.64 6.83
N THR A 148 -5.50 -4.38 5.94
CA THR A 148 -5.33 -4.59 4.51
C THR A 148 -5.90 -3.43 3.71
N PHE A 149 -5.18 -3.01 2.67
CA PHE A 149 -5.66 -2.10 1.64
C PHE A 149 -5.92 -2.85 0.34
N SER A 150 -6.92 -2.41 -0.42
CA SER A 150 -7.08 -2.78 -1.82
C SER A 150 -6.40 -1.73 -2.68
N TYR A 151 -5.17 -2.03 -3.11
CA TYR A 151 -4.32 -1.10 -3.84
C TYR A 151 -4.63 -1.12 -5.34
N THR A 152 -4.75 0.08 -5.93
CA THR A 152 -4.88 0.28 -7.36
C THR A 152 -3.77 1.22 -7.84
N PRO A 153 -2.97 0.83 -8.84
CA PRO A 153 -1.97 1.70 -9.43
C PRO A 153 -2.62 2.88 -10.16
N THR A 154 -1.95 4.02 -10.20
CA THR A 154 -2.39 5.12 -11.07
C THR A 154 -2.33 4.64 -12.53
N PRO A 155 -3.40 4.80 -13.32
CA PRO A 155 -3.38 4.44 -14.72
C PRO A 155 -2.23 5.17 -15.42
N THR A 156 -1.31 4.44 -15.99
CA THR A 156 -0.29 5.02 -16.87
C THR A 156 -1.04 5.52 -18.09
N ARG A 157 -1.22 6.83 -18.20
CA ARG A 157 -1.80 7.43 -19.41
C ARG A 157 -0.84 7.16 -20.56
N ILE A 158 -1.10 6.13 -21.34
CA ILE A 158 -0.50 5.99 -22.65
C ILE A 158 -1.03 7.20 -23.45
N LEU A 159 -0.23 8.25 -23.53
CA LEU A 159 -0.53 9.30 -24.47
C LEU A 159 -0.58 8.62 -25.84
N PRO A 160 -1.69 8.75 -26.59
CA PRO A 160 -1.66 8.31 -27.97
C PRO A 160 -0.45 8.97 -28.62
N PRO A 161 0.28 8.27 -29.50
CA PRO A 161 1.43 8.85 -30.16
C PRO A 161 0.96 10.20 -30.71
N GLN A 162 1.66 11.26 -30.31
CA GLN A 162 1.39 12.58 -30.86
C GLN A 162 1.62 12.45 -32.35
N THR A 163 0.57 12.35 -33.12
CA THR A 163 0.62 12.59 -34.53
C THR A 163 1.04 14.05 -34.66
N SER A 164 2.36 14.27 -34.69
CA SER A 164 2.87 15.54 -35.20
C SER A 164 2.16 15.75 -36.54
N ALA A 165 1.53 16.89 -36.68
CA ALA A 165 0.96 17.34 -37.96
C ALA A 165 2.12 17.62 -38.94
N GLN A 166 2.87 16.57 -39.26
CA GLN A 166 3.88 16.56 -40.32
C GLN A 166 3.29 15.75 -41.47
N GLY A 167 3.17 16.42 -42.58
CA GLY A 167 2.62 16.05 -43.84
C GLY A 167 2.45 14.56 -44.13
N GLN A 168 1.37 14.21 -44.83
CA GLN A 168 1.05 12.86 -45.23
C GLN A 168 2.30 12.11 -45.70
N HIS A 169 2.58 11.00 -45.04
CA HIS A 169 3.68 10.13 -45.43
C HIS A 169 3.18 9.11 -46.47
N ILE A 170 3.63 9.22 -47.68
CA ILE A 170 3.25 8.37 -48.79
C ILE A 170 4.38 7.37 -49.04
N TYR A 171 4.05 6.08 -49.04
CA TYR A 171 5.00 4.99 -49.27
C TYR A 171 4.51 4.12 -50.40
N ASP A 172 5.43 3.63 -51.26
CA ASP A 172 5.12 2.56 -52.20
C ASP A 172 5.03 1.20 -51.49
N LEU A 173 4.62 0.16 -52.18
CA LEU A 173 4.50 -1.21 -51.64
C LEU A 173 5.84 -1.83 -51.21
N ARG A 174 6.97 -1.21 -51.49
CA ARG A 174 8.31 -1.61 -51.02
C ARG A 174 8.73 -0.87 -49.76
N GLY A 175 7.86 0.04 -49.25
CA GLY A 175 8.14 0.85 -48.07
C GLY A 175 9.02 2.07 -48.32
N ILE A 176 9.20 2.47 -49.58
CA ILE A 176 9.97 3.65 -49.94
C ILE A 176 9.07 4.89 -49.85
N ARG A 177 9.52 5.89 -49.12
CA ARG A 177 8.80 7.15 -48.95
C ARG A 177 8.89 8.02 -50.18
N HIS A 178 7.75 8.55 -50.59
CA HIS A 178 7.63 9.46 -51.73
C HIS A 178 7.14 10.85 -51.27
N PRO A 179 7.63 11.95 -51.84
CA PRO A 179 7.14 13.30 -51.56
C PRO A 179 5.73 13.55 -52.14
N GLU A 180 5.36 12.85 -53.19
CA GLU A 180 4.05 12.89 -53.86
C GLU A 180 3.56 11.48 -54.15
N ALA A 181 2.25 11.32 -54.35
CA ALA A 181 1.66 10.02 -54.63
C ALA A 181 2.16 9.49 -55.99
N PRO A 182 2.82 8.31 -56.04
CA PRO A 182 3.21 7.69 -57.28
C PRO A 182 1.97 7.17 -58.04
N GLU A 183 2.11 6.96 -59.36
CA GLU A 183 1.07 6.25 -60.09
C GLU A 183 0.98 4.80 -59.63
N GLY A 184 -0.24 4.33 -59.27
CA GLY A 184 -0.49 2.97 -58.82
C GLY A 184 -0.96 2.87 -57.38
N ILE A 185 -0.69 1.72 -56.73
CA ILE A 185 -1.10 1.43 -55.34
C ILE A 185 -0.01 1.92 -54.40
N PHE A 186 -0.41 2.66 -53.37
CA PHE A 186 0.50 3.20 -52.36
C PHE A 186 -0.17 3.23 -50.97
N ILE A 187 0.63 3.46 -49.94
CA ILE A 187 0.17 3.52 -48.54
C ILE A 187 0.27 4.98 -48.07
N VAL A 188 -0.84 5.51 -47.57
CA VAL A 188 -0.92 6.84 -46.93
C VAL A 188 -1.27 6.65 -45.49
N ASP A 189 -0.42 7.10 -44.57
CA ASP A 189 -0.63 7.00 -43.12
C ASP A 189 -1.07 5.58 -42.68
N GLY A 190 -0.43 4.55 -43.25
CA GLY A 190 -0.71 3.14 -42.94
C GLY A 190 -1.95 2.55 -43.64
N THR A 191 -2.62 3.30 -44.50
CA THR A 191 -3.80 2.81 -45.26
C THR A 191 -3.47 2.66 -46.74
N LEU A 192 -3.83 1.52 -47.30
CA LEU A 192 -3.68 1.26 -48.77
C LEU A 192 -4.63 2.17 -49.56
N ARG A 193 -4.11 2.84 -50.57
CA ARG A 193 -4.86 3.74 -51.47
C ARG A 193 -4.64 3.38 -52.92
#